data_7a3156ef8a6022d250b68ac0ece3a4ca
#
_entry.id   7a3156ef8a6022d250b68ac0ece3a4ca
#
_cell.length_a   1.000
_cell.length_b   1.000
_cell.length_c   1.000
_cell.angle_alpha   90.00
_cell.angle_beta   90.00
_cell.angle_gamma   90.00
#
_symmetry.space_group_name_H-M   'P 1'
#
loop_
_entity.id
_entity.type
_entity.pdbx_description
1 polymer ?
#
loop_
_entity_poly.entity_id
_entity_poly.type
_entity_poly.pdbx_seq_one_letter_code
_entity_poly.pdbx_strand_id
1 'polypeptide(L)'
;MPVSLRGDQPFENTPSLKAKALRINLNENIYGTFAEIGAGQEVVRHFFRCGGASGTIAKTMSAYDKNFSDAIYGKGKSYVSEERLNKMLDLEIKHLEKRISVEDRSKKIFFTYANTVTTIDFAKKFKGHGWMGIKFQTEPSGPYSMISTHLRFHEINARSQQESVGVVGVNLIYGAFYQHDRPRKMLRYLFDHIDKTAIEIDTINFTGPLFKDIDNRILSLELVKNGMTEAVMFGPDGNNLLPARVLYKKNIFAIRGSFRPVTNVNMDMFTSSSEMFYKDKDVNEENTMNIFEITLSNLMANSTGFIDEQDFMDRAKLLCAMG
;
A
#
# COMPACT_ATOMS: atom_id res chain seq x y z
N MET A 1 7.65 -17.32 25.88
CA MET A 1 8.76 -16.36 25.76
C MET A 1 8.72 -15.83 24.35
N PRO A 2 8.66 -14.51 24.11
CA PRO A 2 8.65 -13.98 22.75
C PRO A 2 10.01 -14.24 22.10
N VAL A 3 9.99 -14.84 20.91
CA VAL A 3 11.17 -15.05 20.07
C VAL A 3 11.65 -13.67 19.63
N SER A 4 12.78 -13.25 20.16
CA SER A 4 13.50 -12.06 19.70
C SER A 4 13.97 -12.32 18.26
N LEU A 5 13.26 -11.81 17.29
CA LEU A 5 13.79 -11.61 15.95
C LEU A 5 14.92 -10.58 16.08
N ARG A 6 16.15 -11.03 15.96
CA ARG A 6 17.32 -10.15 15.95
C ARG A 6 17.11 -9.12 14.86
N GLY A 7 16.87 -7.89 15.26
CA GLY A 7 16.77 -6.76 14.38
C GLY A 7 18.05 -6.60 13.57
N ASP A 8 17.91 -6.53 12.25
CA ASP A 8 18.96 -6.01 11.40
C ASP A 8 19.37 -4.64 11.95
N GLN A 9 20.64 -4.45 12.17
CA GLN A 9 21.19 -3.16 12.57
C GLN A 9 20.74 -2.09 11.57
N PRO A 10 20.44 -0.86 12.02
CA PRO A 10 20.14 0.22 11.11
C PRO A 10 21.33 0.37 10.16
N PHE A 11 21.03 0.39 8.85
CA PHE A 11 22.06 0.58 7.83
C PHE A 11 22.80 1.87 8.14
N GLU A 12 24.10 1.81 8.29
CA GLU A 12 24.98 2.91 8.70
C GLU A 12 24.91 4.20 7.87
N ASN A 13 24.07 4.24 6.79
CA ASN A 13 23.91 5.40 5.92
C ASN A 13 22.51 5.52 5.29
N THR A 14 21.43 5.40 6.07
CA THR A 14 20.09 5.75 5.54
C THR A 14 20.00 7.26 5.27
N PRO A 15 19.78 7.71 4.01
CA PRO A 15 19.68 9.14 3.72
C PRO A 15 18.54 9.79 4.51
N SER A 16 18.77 10.99 5.03
CA SER A 16 17.72 11.77 5.69
C SER A 16 16.58 12.09 4.72
N LEU A 17 15.37 12.39 5.22
CA LEU A 17 14.25 12.80 4.38
C LEU A 17 14.59 13.99 3.49
N LYS A 18 15.32 14.97 4.04
CA LYS A 18 15.84 16.12 3.28
C LYS A 18 16.75 15.66 2.14
N ALA A 19 17.65 14.72 2.40
CA ALA A 19 18.56 14.21 1.36
C ALA A 19 17.81 13.44 0.26
N LYS A 20 16.79 12.64 0.64
CA LYS A 20 15.94 11.93 -0.31
C LYS A 20 15.17 12.90 -1.23
N ALA A 21 14.49 13.89 -0.64
CA ALA A 21 13.75 14.90 -1.40
C ALA A 21 14.67 15.76 -2.27
N LEU A 22 15.82 16.19 -1.75
CA LEU A 22 16.79 16.99 -2.50
C LEU A 22 17.37 16.21 -3.69
N ARG A 23 17.66 14.92 -3.54
CA ARG A 23 18.14 14.10 -4.64
C ARG A 23 17.15 13.99 -5.80
N ILE A 24 15.85 13.95 -5.50
CA ILE A 24 14.78 14.02 -6.51
C ILE A 24 14.79 15.41 -7.17
N ASN A 25 14.78 16.49 -6.37
CA ASN A 25 14.70 17.86 -6.87
C ASN A 25 15.89 18.24 -7.76
N LEU A 26 17.06 17.72 -7.48
CA LEU A 26 18.29 18.00 -8.26
C LEU A 26 18.46 17.08 -9.48
N ASN A 27 17.56 16.13 -9.70
CA ASN A 27 17.59 15.30 -10.89
C ASN A 27 16.84 16.00 -12.03
N GLU A 28 17.60 16.59 -12.95
CA GLU A 28 17.05 17.36 -14.07
C GLU A 28 16.14 16.54 -15.01
N ASN A 29 16.24 15.22 -14.98
CA ASN A 29 15.40 14.35 -15.81
C ASN A 29 14.03 14.08 -15.18
N ILE A 30 13.85 14.24 -13.86
CA ILE A 30 12.59 13.94 -13.18
C ILE A 30 11.67 15.17 -13.20
N TYR A 31 10.42 14.98 -13.64
CA TYR A 31 9.43 16.05 -13.68
C TYR A 31 8.02 15.52 -13.41
N GLY A 32 7.30 16.13 -12.49
CA GLY A 32 6.02 15.59 -12.11
C GLY A 32 5.09 16.50 -11.32
N THR A 33 3.97 15.92 -10.93
CA THR A 33 2.89 16.62 -10.21
C THR A 33 2.53 15.92 -8.91
N PHE A 34 1.96 16.70 -7.98
CA PHE A 34 1.42 16.21 -6.72
C PHE A 34 -0.07 16.55 -6.63
N ALA A 35 -0.90 15.56 -6.28
CA ALA A 35 -2.31 15.74 -5.95
C ALA A 35 -2.59 15.16 -4.57
N GLU A 36 -2.75 16.04 -3.58
CA GLU A 36 -2.83 15.66 -2.18
C GLU A 36 -4.21 16.06 -1.63
N ILE A 37 -5.05 15.07 -1.34
CA ILE A 37 -6.43 15.27 -0.90
C ILE A 37 -6.60 14.90 0.58
N GLY A 38 -7.41 15.70 1.27
CA GLY A 38 -7.67 15.53 2.70
C GLY A 38 -6.48 16.00 3.52
N ALA A 39 -5.91 15.15 4.36
CA ALA A 39 -4.85 15.49 5.29
C ALA A 39 -3.44 15.14 4.78
N GLY A 40 -3.24 15.03 3.47
CA GLY A 40 -2.01 14.51 2.85
C GLY A 40 -1.00 15.54 2.37
N GLN A 41 -1.11 16.84 2.73
CA GLN A 41 -0.31 17.93 2.13
C GLN A 41 1.14 18.01 2.59
N GLU A 42 1.57 17.18 3.52
CA GLU A 42 2.93 17.23 4.07
C GLU A 42 3.99 16.66 3.11
N VAL A 43 3.62 15.82 2.13
CA VAL A 43 4.61 15.18 1.26
C VAL A 43 5.31 16.21 0.39
N VAL A 44 4.59 17.00 -0.39
CA VAL A 44 5.18 18.02 -1.26
C VAL A 44 5.92 19.09 -0.47
N ARG A 45 5.50 19.35 0.77
CA ARG A 45 6.16 20.31 1.65
C ARG A 45 7.62 19.94 1.93
N HIS A 46 7.96 18.64 2.05
CA HIS A 46 9.34 18.20 2.18
C HIS A 46 10.19 18.59 0.97
N PHE A 47 9.64 18.46 -0.24
CA PHE A 47 10.35 18.85 -1.47
C PHE A 47 10.56 20.35 -1.57
N PHE A 48 9.56 21.17 -1.24
CA PHE A 48 9.73 22.62 -1.26
C PHE A 48 10.71 23.14 -0.20
N ARG A 49 10.72 22.52 0.99
CA ARG A 49 11.61 22.92 2.09
C ARG A 49 13.08 22.62 1.84
N CYS A 50 13.41 21.61 1.05
CA CYS A 50 14.80 21.26 0.78
C CYS A 50 15.42 22.11 -0.34
N GLY A 51 14.63 22.85 -1.11
CA GLY A 51 15.08 23.65 -2.25
C GLY A 51 15.22 22.86 -3.55
N GLY A 52 15.48 23.55 -4.66
CA GLY A 52 15.69 22.94 -5.97
C GLY A 52 14.45 22.39 -6.68
N ALA A 53 13.25 22.63 -6.17
CA ALA A 53 12.01 22.03 -6.65
C ALA A 53 11.50 22.58 -8.00
N SER A 54 11.93 23.76 -8.41
CA SER A 54 11.39 24.48 -9.59
C SER A 54 11.61 23.74 -10.92
N GLY A 55 12.67 22.92 -11.02
CA GLY A 55 12.96 22.12 -12.20
C GLY A 55 12.30 20.73 -12.22
N THR A 56 11.67 20.32 -11.11
CA THR A 56 11.16 18.97 -10.89
C THR A 56 9.65 18.93 -10.64
N ILE A 57 9.11 19.92 -9.89
CA ILE A 57 7.69 19.96 -9.55
C ILE A 57 6.93 20.90 -10.47
N ALA A 58 6.17 20.34 -11.40
CA ALA A 58 5.36 21.10 -12.34
C ALA A 58 4.16 21.76 -11.67
N LYS A 59 3.52 21.05 -10.77
CA LYS A 59 2.28 21.47 -10.10
C LYS A 59 2.08 20.69 -8.81
N THR A 60 1.51 21.37 -7.82
CA THR A 60 0.90 20.73 -6.67
C THR A 60 -0.53 21.20 -6.53
N MET A 61 -1.42 20.31 -6.11
CA MET A 61 -2.83 20.61 -5.94
C MET A 61 -3.40 19.89 -4.71
N SER A 62 -4.29 20.59 -4.00
CA SER A 62 -5.08 20.02 -2.91
C SER A 62 -6.56 20.37 -3.12
N ALA A 63 -7.38 19.39 -3.50
CA ALA A 63 -8.82 19.53 -3.63
C ALA A 63 -9.49 19.06 -2.32
N TYR A 64 -9.70 19.97 -1.40
CA TYR A 64 -10.18 19.67 -0.04
C TYR A 64 -11.71 19.53 0.04
N ASP A 65 -12.46 20.36 -0.70
CA ASP A 65 -13.91 20.27 -0.78
C ASP A 65 -14.36 19.07 -1.61
N LYS A 66 -15.38 18.36 -1.12
CA LYS A 66 -15.91 17.13 -1.75
C LYS A 66 -16.48 17.40 -3.15
N ASN A 67 -17.28 18.47 -3.30
CA ASN A 67 -17.90 18.81 -4.58
C ASN A 67 -16.85 19.23 -5.60
N PHE A 68 -15.85 19.99 -5.16
CA PHE A 68 -14.75 20.39 -6.01
C PHE A 68 -13.88 19.19 -6.42
N SER A 69 -13.60 18.27 -5.49
CA SER A 69 -12.90 17.03 -5.80
C SER A 69 -13.68 16.15 -6.78
N ASP A 70 -15.02 16.09 -6.65
CA ASP A 70 -15.88 15.36 -7.58
C ASP A 70 -15.94 16.01 -8.97
N ALA A 71 -15.87 17.33 -9.05
CA ALA A 71 -15.81 18.07 -10.31
C ALA A 71 -14.51 17.74 -11.09
N ILE A 72 -13.41 17.44 -10.39
CA ILE A 72 -12.13 17.11 -11.02
C ILE A 72 -12.03 15.61 -11.32
N TYR A 73 -12.29 14.74 -10.34
CA TYR A 73 -12.00 13.31 -10.40
C TYR A 73 -13.25 12.43 -10.58
N GLY A 74 -14.43 13.04 -10.72
CA GLY A 74 -15.71 12.36 -10.77
C GLY A 74 -16.19 11.86 -9.41
N LYS A 75 -17.48 11.54 -9.32
CA LYS A 75 -18.08 10.96 -8.11
C LYS A 75 -17.54 9.55 -7.87
N GLY A 76 -17.38 9.19 -6.60
CA GLY A 76 -16.97 7.85 -6.16
C GLY A 76 -17.76 7.39 -4.95
N LYS A 77 -17.74 6.08 -4.67
CA LYS A 77 -18.40 5.49 -3.48
C LYS A 77 -17.70 5.92 -2.18
N SER A 78 -16.40 6.15 -2.24
CA SER A 78 -15.57 6.59 -1.12
C SER A 78 -14.50 7.57 -1.59
N TYR A 79 -14.22 8.61 -0.80
CA TYR A 79 -13.16 9.57 -1.08
C TYR A 79 -11.78 9.05 -0.72
N VAL A 80 -11.67 8.24 0.32
CA VAL A 80 -10.44 7.56 0.71
C VAL A 80 -10.51 6.12 0.23
N SER A 81 -10.05 5.89 -1.00
CA SER A 81 -10.11 4.58 -1.66
C SER A 81 -9.04 4.45 -2.74
N GLU A 82 -8.66 3.21 -3.04
CA GLU A 82 -7.75 2.89 -4.13
C GLU A 82 -8.30 3.36 -5.49
N GLU A 83 -9.61 3.20 -5.70
CA GLU A 83 -10.27 3.68 -6.92
C GLU A 83 -10.11 5.20 -7.11
N ARG A 84 -10.27 5.98 -6.03
CA ARG A 84 -10.04 7.45 -6.07
C ARG A 84 -8.59 7.76 -6.36
N LEU A 85 -7.66 7.09 -5.69
CA LEU A 85 -6.23 7.24 -5.91
C LEU A 85 -5.86 7.01 -7.39
N ASN A 86 -6.34 5.90 -7.97
CA ASN A 86 -6.04 5.54 -9.36
C ASN A 86 -6.58 6.59 -10.34
N LYS A 87 -7.82 7.09 -10.13
CA LYS A 87 -8.37 8.17 -10.94
C LYS A 87 -7.54 9.46 -10.84
N MET A 88 -7.04 9.79 -9.65
CA MET A 88 -6.17 10.95 -9.46
C MET A 88 -4.86 10.79 -10.23
N LEU A 89 -4.18 9.67 -10.09
CA LEU A 89 -2.92 9.38 -10.77
C LEU A 89 -3.08 9.44 -12.29
N ASP A 90 -4.14 8.82 -12.84
CA ASP A 90 -4.41 8.77 -14.26
C ASP A 90 -4.76 10.15 -14.86
N LEU A 91 -5.55 10.94 -14.15
CA LEU A 91 -5.94 12.25 -14.63
C LEU A 91 -4.77 13.23 -14.58
N GLU A 92 -4.02 13.23 -13.49
CA GLU A 92 -2.92 14.16 -13.30
C GLU A 92 -1.77 13.91 -14.28
N ILE A 93 -1.45 12.64 -14.60
CA ILE A 93 -0.44 12.35 -15.62
C ILE A 93 -0.91 12.81 -17.02
N LYS A 94 -2.18 12.59 -17.37
CA LYS A 94 -2.75 13.12 -18.63
C LYS A 94 -2.73 14.64 -18.69
N HIS A 95 -2.98 15.31 -17.56
CA HIS A 95 -2.92 16.77 -17.50
C HIS A 95 -1.49 17.30 -17.63
N LEU A 96 -0.52 16.59 -17.06
CA LEU A 96 0.90 16.92 -17.19
C LEU A 96 1.32 16.79 -18.67
N GLU A 97 1.08 15.64 -19.29
CA GLU A 97 1.45 15.37 -20.67
C GLU A 97 0.87 16.36 -21.67
N LYS A 98 -0.38 16.78 -21.49
CA LYS A 98 -1.04 17.76 -22.37
C LYS A 98 -0.40 19.15 -22.35
N ARG A 99 0.32 19.50 -21.29
CA ARG A 99 0.88 20.83 -21.07
C ARG A 99 2.36 20.93 -21.41
N ILE A 100 3.04 19.79 -21.53
CA ILE A 100 4.47 19.74 -21.81
C ILE A 100 4.70 19.55 -23.30
N SER A 101 5.67 20.29 -23.86
CA SER A 101 6.07 20.18 -25.27
C SER A 101 6.55 18.76 -25.61
N VAL A 102 6.46 18.39 -26.88
CA VAL A 102 6.99 17.09 -27.36
C VAL A 102 8.49 17.00 -27.13
N GLU A 103 9.21 18.11 -27.31
CA GLU A 103 10.65 18.17 -27.09
C GLU A 103 11.02 17.91 -25.62
N ASP A 104 10.32 18.53 -24.68
CA ASP A 104 10.56 18.31 -23.25
C ASP A 104 10.19 16.90 -22.81
N ARG A 105 9.15 16.29 -23.40
CA ARG A 105 8.78 14.89 -23.14
C ARG A 105 9.89 13.91 -23.47
N SER A 106 10.63 14.17 -24.54
CA SER A 106 11.74 13.31 -24.96
C SER A 106 12.95 13.36 -24.04
N LYS A 107 13.01 14.35 -23.12
CA LYS A 107 14.13 14.59 -22.20
C LYS A 107 13.79 14.28 -20.74
N LYS A 108 12.49 14.17 -20.39
CA LYS A 108 12.03 14.06 -19.02
C LYS A 108 11.37 12.71 -18.70
N ILE A 109 11.56 12.28 -17.49
CA ILE A 109 10.90 11.13 -16.85
C ILE A 109 9.73 11.70 -16.05
N PHE A 110 8.52 11.38 -16.46
CA PHE A 110 7.32 11.91 -15.80
C PHE A 110 6.87 11.07 -14.64
N PHE A 111 6.32 11.75 -13.63
CA PHE A 111 5.62 11.10 -12.54
C PHE A 111 4.41 11.91 -12.06
N THR A 112 3.49 11.22 -11.44
CA THR A 112 2.44 11.81 -10.61
C THR A 112 2.43 11.09 -9.27
N TYR A 113 2.54 11.84 -8.20
CA TYR A 113 2.25 11.36 -6.85
C TYR A 113 0.84 11.82 -6.46
N ALA A 114 0.07 10.93 -5.88
CA ALA A 114 -1.22 11.30 -5.32
C ALA A 114 -1.43 10.61 -3.97
N ASN A 115 -2.22 11.27 -3.12
CA ASN A 115 -2.75 10.65 -1.92
C ASN A 115 -4.17 11.14 -1.61
N THR A 116 -4.91 10.32 -0.88
CA THR A 116 -6.20 10.67 -0.31
C THR A 116 -6.23 10.13 1.12
N VAL A 117 -6.28 11.03 2.09
CA VAL A 117 -6.03 10.73 3.50
C VAL A 117 -7.09 11.37 4.38
N THR A 118 -7.60 10.59 5.33
CA THR A 118 -8.36 11.08 6.48
C THR A 118 -7.58 10.81 7.77
N THR A 119 -7.44 11.81 8.60
CA THR A 119 -6.87 11.66 9.94
C THR A 119 -7.95 11.29 10.95
N ILE A 120 -7.52 11.01 12.19
CA ILE A 120 -8.42 10.84 13.32
C ILE A 120 -9.37 12.04 13.40
N ASP A 121 -10.66 11.80 13.62
CA ASP A 121 -11.65 12.85 13.78
C ASP A 121 -11.51 13.54 15.13
N PHE A 122 -12.12 14.72 15.26
CA PHE A 122 -12.07 15.51 16.49
C PHE A 122 -12.65 14.75 17.69
N ALA A 123 -13.69 13.94 17.48
CA ALA A 123 -14.31 13.10 18.50
C ALA A 123 -13.53 11.81 18.81
N LYS A 124 -12.43 11.54 18.10
CA LYS A 124 -11.59 10.34 18.20
C LYS A 124 -12.35 9.02 18.03
N LYS A 125 -13.48 9.04 17.32
CA LYS A 125 -14.32 7.88 17.06
C LYS A 125 -13.84 7.04 15.88
N PHE A 126 -13.22 7.69 14.89
CA PHE A 126 -12.72 7.04 13.69
C PHE A 126 -11.21 7.13 13.64
N LYS A 127 -10.55 6.00 13.38
CA LYS A 127 -9.10 5.96 13.15
C LYS A 127 -8.78 6.52 11.76
N GLY A 128 -7.71 7.30 11.66
CA GLY A 128 -7.23 7.80 10.38
C GLY A 128 -6.68 6.69 9.50
N HIS A 129 -6.82 6.87 8.19
CA HIS A 129 -6.23 6.00 7.18
C HIS A 129 -6.09 6.75 5.85
N GLY A 130 -5.34 6.18 4.93
CA GLY A 130 -5.15 6.81 3.64
C GLY A 130 -4.62 5.88 2.56
N TRP A 131 -4.87 6.25 1.32
CA TRP A 131 -4.23 5.68 0.16
C TRP A 131 -3.22 6.67 -0.41
N MET A 132 -2.06 6.19 -0.80
CA MET A 132 -1.07 6.95 -1.54
C MET A 132 -0.45 6.12 -2.64
N GLY A 133 0.04 6.79 -3.67
CA GLY A 133 0.69 6.10 -4.78
C GLY A 133 1.47 7.03 -5.68
N ILE A 134 2.30 6.43 -6.48
CA ILE A 134 3.08 7.09 -7.53
C ILE A 134 2.93 6.33 -8.84
N LYS A 135 2.60 7.05 -9.91
CA LYS A 135 2.64 6.57 -11.29
C LYS A 135 3.81 7.26 -11.99
N PHE A 136 4.73 6.50 -12.54
CA PHE A 136 6.01 7.03 -12.98
C PHE A 136 6.61 6.25 -14.16
N GLN A 137 7.53 6.89 -14.85
CA GLN A 137 8.40 6.32 -15.87
C GLN A 137 9.81 6.11 -15.30
N THR A 138 10.59 5.24 -15.90
CA THR A 138 12.03 5.05 -15.59
C THR A 138 12.94 5.60 -16.67
N GLU A 139 12.37 5.90 -17.85
CA GLU A 139 13.04 6.50 -18.98
C GLU A 139 12.12 7.48 -19.71
N PRO A 140 12.64 8.49 -20.42
CA PRO A 140 11.82 9.42 -21.18
C PRO A 140 10.98 8.70 -22.23
N SER A 141 9.70 9.06 -22.32
CA SER A 141 8.71 8.43 -23.22
C SER A 141 8.48 6.94 -22.98
N GLY A 142 9.04 6.37 -21.92
CA GLY A 142 8.82 4.98 -21.52
C GLY A 142 7.41 4.72 -20.97
N PRO A 143 7.04 3.46 -20.78
CA PRO A 143 5.76 3.10 -20.22
C PRO A 143 5.67 3.48 -18.74
N TYR A 144 4.43 3.73 -18.28
CA TYR A 144 4.16 4.00 -16.87
C TYR A 144 4.01 2.71 -16.08
N SER A 145 4.60 2.71 -14.90
CA SER A 145 4.32 1.75 -13.84
C SER A 145 3.83 2.48 -12.60
N MET A 146 3.23 1.75 -11.67
CA MET A 146 2.60 2.34 -10.49
C MET A 146 2.92 1.53 -9.24
N ILE A 147 3.10 2.25 -8.14
CA ILE A 147 3.15 1.68 -6.79
C ILE A 147 2.06 2.38 -5.99
N SER A 148 1.14 1.61 -5.40
CA SER A 148 0.09 2.10 -4.50
C SER A 148 0.15 1.39 -3.16
N THR A 149 -0.20 2.10 -2.09
CA THR A 149 -0.20 1.55 -0.73
C THR A 149 -1.31 2.14 0.11
N HIS A 150 -1.85 1.35 1.02
CA HIS A 150 -2.78 1.79 2.05
C HIS A 150 -2.08 1.88 3.40
N LEU A 151 -2.40 2.94 4.14
CA LEU A 151 -1.87 3.24 5.46
C LEU A 151 -2.99 3.30 6.49
N ARG A 152 -2.73 2.78 7.68
CA ARG A 152 -3.55 2.99 8.88
C ARG A 152 -2.69 3.67 9.94
N PHE A 153 -3.28 4.61 10.66
CA PHE A 153 -2.58 5.36 11.70
C PHE A 153 -2.92 4.81 13.09
N HIS A 154 -1.90 4.64 13.89
CA HIS A 154 -2.02 4.23 15.30
C HIS A 154 -1.85 5.43 16.25
N GLU A 155 -1.25 6.51 15.77
CA GLU A 155 -1.15 7.77 16.50
C GLU A 155 -2.52 8.37 16.79
N ILE A 156 -2.65 9.00 17.95
CA ILE A 156 -3.90 9.59 18.45
C ILE A 156 -4.02 11.09 18.16
N ASN A 157 -3.14 11.63 17.34
CA ASN A 157 -3.01 13.05 17.03
C ASN A 157 -3.00 13.25 15.51
N ALA A 158 -3.92 14.08 15.01
CA ALA A 158 -4.06 14.35 13.58
C ALA A 158 -2.78 14.96 12.96
N ARG A 159 -2.06 15.81 13.70
CA ARG A 159 -0.80 16.40 13.23
C ARG A 159 0.27 15.34 13.04
N SER A 160 0.46 14.45 14.02
CA SER A 160 1.44 13.37 13.91
C SER A 160 1.11 12.45 12.75
N GLN A 161 -0.19 12.14 12.53
CA GLN A 161 -0.62 11.35 11.38
C GLN A 161 -0.29 12.03 10.03
N GLN A 162 -0.44 13.35 9.94
CA GLN A 162 -0.03 14.12 8.74
C GLN A 162 1.49 14.09 8.53
N GLU A 163 2.26 14.28 9.61
CA GLU A 163 3.72 14.19 9.57
C GLU A 163 4.18 12.80 9.09
N SER A 164 3.55 11.72 9.59
CA SER A 164 3.81 10.35 9.15
C SER A 164 3.50 10.12 7.66
N VAL A 165 2.39 10.68 7.15
CA VAL A 165 2.08 10.68 5.71
C VAL A 165 3.19 11.35 4.92
N GLY A 166 3.70 12.48 5.39
CA GLY A 166 4.79 13.20 4.77
C GLY A 166 6.05 12.35 4.62
N VAL A 167 6.42 11.64 5.68
CA VAL A 167 7.59 10.75 5.72
C VAL A 167 7.43 9.59 4.74
N VAL A 168 6.32 8.84 4.82
CA VAL A 168 6.09 7.68 3.94
C VAL A 168 6.01 8.09 2.48
N GLY A 169 5.35 9.23 2.18
CA GLY A 169 5.25 9.74 0.80
C GLY A 169 6.61 10.08 0.19
N VAL A 170 7.50 10.72 0.95
CA VAL A 170 8.89 10.96 0.49
C VAL A 170 9.63 9.65 0.27
N ASN A 171 9.50 8.69 1.19
CA ASN A 171 10.13 7.38 1.06
C ASN A 171 9.61 6.60 -0.16
N LEU A 172 8.29 6.66 -0.42
CA LEU A 172 7.67 6.03 -1.59
C LEU A 172 8.18 6.61 -2.90
N ILE A 173 8.23 7.95 -3.03
CA ILE A 173 8.73 8.63 -4.23
C ILE A 173 10.22 8.32 -4.44
N TYR A 174 11.02 8.40 -3.39
CA TYR A 174 12.44 8.05 -3.45
C TYR A 174 12.64 6.58 -3.85
N GLY A 175 11.87 5.67 -3.28
CA GLY A 175 11.90 4.25 -3.59
C GLY A 175 11.54 3.94 -5.03
N ALA A 176 10.53 4.63 -5.58
CA ALA A 176 10.11 4.49 -6.97
C ALA A 176 11.25 4.82 -7.97
N PHE A 177 12.06 5.85 -7.71
CA PHE A 177 13.14 6.24 -8.61
C PHE A 177 14.47 5.54 -8.35
N TYR A 178 14.76 5.14 -7.11
CA TYR A 178 16.11 4.68 -6.75
C TYR A 178 16.18 3.25 -6.18
N GLN A 179 15.03 2.59 -6.00
CA GLN A 179 14.95 1.26 -5.36
C GLN A 179 13.91 0.32 -6.00
N HIS A 180 13.28 0.71 -7.10
CA HIS A 180 12.24 -0.08 -7.77
C HIS A 180 12.75 -1.43 -8.29
N ASP A 181 14.05 -1.55 -8.57
CA ASP A 181 14.73 -2.79 -8.95
C ASP A 181 14.80 -3.84 -7.83
N ARG A 182 14.52 -3.42 -6.59
CA ARG A 182 14.56 -4.23 -5.37
C ARG A 182 13.33 -4.02 -4.51
N PRO A 183 12.12 -4.43 -4.95
CA PRO A 183 10.87 -4.13 -4.27
C PRO A 183 10.83 -4.55 -2.81
N ARG A 184 11.35 -5.75 -2.48
CA ARG A 184 11.42 -6.22 -1.08
C ARG A 184 12.29 -5.33 -0.19
N LYS A 185 13.41 -4.84 -0.72
CA LYS A 185 14.25 -3.89 -0.01
C LYS A 185 13.56 -2.55 0.13
N MET A 186 12.86 -2.11 -0.93
CA MET A 186 12.09 -0.88 -0.94
C MET A 186 11.03 -0.86 0.18
N LEU A 187 10.34 -1.98 0.44
CA LEU A 187 9.35 -2.06 1.53
C LEU A 187 9.94 -1.61 2.87
N ARG A 188 11.13 -2.10 3.23
CA ARG A 188 11.78 -1.72 4.50
C ARG A 188 12.07 -0.22 4.57
N TYR A 189 12.44 0.39 3.44
CA TYR A 189 12.72 1.83 3.36
C TYR A 189 11.49 2.73 3.46
N LEU A 190 10.27 2.19 3.30
CA LEU A 190 9.05 2.97 3.53
C LEU A 190 8.92 3.43 4.98
N PHE A 191 9.51 2.68 5.93
CA PHE A 191 9.55 3.01 7.35
C PHE A 191 10.81 3.79 7.80
N ASP A 192 11.67 4.23 6.86
CA ASP A 192 12.79 5.08 7.23
C ASP A 192 12.31 6.37 7.90
N HIS A 193 12.91 6.71 9.03
CA HIS A 193 12.60 7.91 9.80
C HIS A 193 11.17 7.99 10.37
N ILE A 194 10.50 6.86 10.51
CA ILE A 194 9.19 6.75 11.14
C ILE A 194 9.20 5.67 12.22
N ASP A 195 8.46 5.91 13.30
CA ASP A 195 8.24 4.88 14.31
C ASP A 195 7.32 3.79 13.73
N LYS A 196 7.75 2.55 13.78
CA LYS A 196 6.96 1.40 13.29
C LYS A 196 5.64 1.23 14.04
N THR A 197 5.51 1.79 15.22
CA THR A 197 4.27 1.78 16.01
C THR A 197 3.30 2.91 15.63
N ALA A 198 3.75 3.88 14.84
CA ALA A 198 2.94 5.04 14.45
C ALA A 198 1.96 4.72 13.32
N ILE A 199 2.35 3.86 12.40
CA ILE A 199 1.57 3.49 11.22
C ILE A 199 1.65 2.00 10.91
N GLU A 200 0.69 1.54 10.15
CA GLU A 200 0.62 0.21 9.55
C GLU A 200 0.50 0.36 8.03
N ILE A 201 1.26 -0.41 7.28
CA ILE A 201 1.08 -0.60 5.83
C ILE A 201 0.45 -1.97 5.65
N ASP A 202 -0.86 -2.01 5.41
CA ASP A 202 -1.62 -3.25 5.31
C ASP A 202 -1.85 -3.74 3.87
N THR A 203 -1.55 -2.88 2.89
CA THR A 203 -1.66 -3.22 1.47
C THR A 203 -0.63 -2.45 0.67
N ILE A 204 0.04 -3.14 -0.25
CA ILE A 204 0.89 -2.53 -1.26
C ILE A 204 0.76 -3.28 -2.59
N ASN A 205 0.68 -2.53 -3.69
CA ASN A 205 0.58 -3.08 -5.04
C ASN A 205 1.61 -2.44 -5.96
N PHE A 206 2.34 -3.28 -6.68
CA PHE A 206 3.24 -2.91 -7.76
C PHE A 206 2.61 -3.35 -9.07
N THR A 207 2.37 -2.44 -10.00
CA THR A 207 1.66 -2.71 -11.25
C THR A 207 2.34 -2.02 -12.43
N GLY A 208 2.09 -2.53 -13.62
CA GLY A 208 2.64 -2.00 -14.87
C GLY A 208 3.86 -2.78 -15.39
N PRO A 209 4.38 -2.39 -16.56
CA PRO A 209 5.40 -3.16 -17.29
C PRO A 209 6.70 -3.38 -16.52
N LEU A 210 7.10 -2.41 -15.67
CA LEU A 210 8.30 -2.53 -14.83
C LEU A 210 8.19 -3.67 -13.81
N PHE A 211 6.98 -4.01 -13.39
CA PHE A 211 6.68 -4.93 -12.30
C PHE A 211 5.97 -6.21 -12.76
N LYS A 212 6.02 -6.53 -14.05
CA LYS A 212 5.31 -7.69 -14.65
C LYS A 212 5.67 -9.04 -14.02
N ASP A 213 6.90 -9.16 -13.51
CA ASP A 213 7.42 -10.38 -12.91
C ASP A 213 7.30 -10.39 -11.37
N ILE A 214 6.63 -9.38 -10.80
CA ILE A 214 6.43 -9.25 -9.35
C ILE A 214 5.06 -9.80 -8.96
N ASP A 215 5.04 -10.76 -8.06
CA ASP A 215 3.81 -11.22 -7.43
C ASP A 215 3.56 -10.42 -6.14
N ASN A 216 2.48 -9.64 -6.14
CA ASN A 216 2.11 -8.80 -5.01
C ASN A 216 1.79 -9.59 -3.74
N ARG A 217 1.46 -10.88 -3.82
CA ARG A 217 1.24 -11.74 -2.65
C ARG A 217 2.54 -11.99 -1.89
N ILE A 218 3.66 -12.13 -2.61
CA ILE A 218 4.99 -12.24 -1.98
C ILE A 218 5.35 -10.94 -1.27
N LEU A 219 5.05 -9.77 -1.86
CA LEU A 219 5.29 -8.49 -1.20
C LEU A 219 4.38 -8.31 0.03
N SER A 220 3.14 -8.77 -0.04
CA SER A 220 2.22 -8.79 1.10
C SER A 220 2.73 -9.69 2.24
N LEU A 221 3.27 -10.86 1.92
CA LEU A 221 3.96 -11.72 2.90
C LEU A 221 5.14 -10.97 3.55
N GLU A 222 5.92 -10.23 2.76
CA GLU A 222 7.03 -9.43 3.29
C GLU A 222 6.56 -8.31 4.23
N LEU A 223 5.38 -7.71 4.01
CA LEU A 223 4.80 -6.76 4.98
C LEU A 223 4.62 -7.41 6.35
N VAL A 224 4.03 -8.60 6.41
CA VAL A 224 3.82 -9.33 7.67
C VAL A 224 5.15 -9.77 8.29
N LYS A 225 6.08 -10.31 7.49
CA LYS A 225 7.40 -10.75 7.96
C LYS A 225 8.22 -9.60 8.57
N ASN A 226 8.08 -8.38 8.04
CA ASN A 226 8.78 -7.19 8.54
C ASN A 226 8.01 -6.47 9.67
N GLY A 227 6.84 -6.98 10.10
CA GLY A 227 6.01 -6.36 11.14
C GLY A 227 5.40 -5.03 10.72
N MET A 228 5.18 -4.83 9.42
CA MET A 228 4.56 -3.63 8.86
C MET A 228 3.03 -3.69 8.94
N THR A 229 2.49 -4.89 9.05
CA THR A 229 1.09 -5.23 9.36
C THR A 229 1.05 -6.60 10.05
N GLU A 230 -0.05 -6.88 10.74
CA GLU A 230 -0.27 -8.17 11.40
C GLU A 230 -0.84 -9.24 10.45
N ALA A 231 -1.58 -8.82 9.42
CA ALA A 231 -2.23 -9.73 8.48
C ALA A 231 -2.41 -9.09 7.11
N VAL A 232 -2.44 -9.95 6.08
CA VAL A 232 -2.80 -9.58 4.70
C VAL A 232 -3.87 -10.55 4.21
N MET A 233 -4.67 -10.11 3.25
CA MET A 233 -5.79 -10.88 2.73
C MET A 233 -5.75 -10.92 1.19
N PHE A 234 -6.10 -12.08 0.64
CA PHE A 234 -6.22 -12.28 -0.81
C PHE A 234 -7.62 -12.71 -1.17
N GLY A 235 -8.10 -12.24 -2.32
CA GLY A 235 -9.35 -12.72 -2.89
C GLY A 235 -9.19 -14.04 -3.65
N PRO A 236 -10.30 -14.64 -4.09
CA PRO A 236 -10.27 -15.83 -4.94
C PRO A 236 -9.48 -15.63 -6.24
N ASP A 237 -9.43 -14.41 -6.74
CA ASP A 237 -8.66 -14.00 -7.93
C ASP A 237 -7.15 -13.82 -7.63
N GLY A 238 -6.72 -14.00 -6.37
CA GLY A 238 -5.36 -13.82 -5.90
C GLY A 238 -4.94 -12.36 -5.71
N ASN A 239 -5.84 -11.40 -5.90
CA ASN A 239 -5.54 -10.00 -5.67
C ASN A 239 -5.56 -9.65 -4.18
N ASN A 240 -4.74 -8.67 -3.81
CA ASN A 240 -4.74 -8.12 -2.46
C ASN A 240 -6.10 -7.49 -2.14
N LEU A 241 -6.63 -7.83 -0.99
CA LEU A 241 -7.84 -7.23 -0.43
C LEU A 241 -7.49 -6.41 0.80
N LEU A 242 -8.17 -5.28 0.98
CA LEU A 242 -8.08 -4.49 2.21
C LEU A 242 -9.00 -5.07 3.28
N PRO A 243 -8.47 -5.75 4.34
CA PRO A 243 -9.29 -6.46 5.32
C PRO A 243 -10.35 -5.56 5.97
N ALA A 244 -9.96 -4.36 6.38
CA ALA A 244 -10.86 -3.40 7.01
C ALA A 244 -12.09 -3.03 6.16
N ARG A 245 -12.00 -3.11 4.83
CA ARG A 245 -13.12 -2.85 3.91
C ARG A 245 -13.97 -4.09 3.68
N VAL A 246 -13.31 -5.22 3.48
CA VAL A 246 -13.98 -6.47 3.08
C VAL A 246 -14.74 -7.08 4.25
N LEU A 247 -14.16 -7.00 5.46
CA LEU A 247 -14.73 -7.57 6.68
C LEU A 247 -15.69 -6.62 7.41
N TYR A 248 -15.86 -5.39 6.93
CA TYR A 248 -16.67 -4.40 7.63
C TYR A 248 -18.12 -4.85 7.77
N LYS A 249 -18.59 -4.97 9.02
CA LYS A 249 -19.95 -5.43 9.38
C LYS A 249 -20.34 -6.80 8.82
N LYS A 250 -19.37 -7.67 8.56
CA LYS A 250 -19.60 -9.05 8.14
C LYS A 250 -19.61 -9.99 9.34
N ASN A 251 -20.41 -11.05 9.27
CA ASN A 251 -20.17 -12.24 10.05
C ASN A 251 -18.93 -12.93 9.48
N ILE A 252 -18.01 -13.38 10.31
CA ILE A 252 -16.75 -13.95 9.86
C ILE A 252 -16.66 -15.38 10.35
N PHE A 253 -16.60 -16.31 9.40
CA PHE A 253 -16.30 -17.71 9.67
C PHE A 253 -14.87 -18.00 9.21
N ALA A 254 -13.97 -18.24 10.17
CA ALA A 254 -12.54 -18.42 9.90
C ALA A 254 -12.07 -19.83 10.27
N ILE A 255 -11.40 -20.48 9.35
CA ILE A 255 -10.69 -21.73 9.59
C ILE A 255 -9.20 -21.50 9.51
N ARG A 256 -8.50 -21.83 10.59
CA ARG A 256 -7.05 -21.76 10.67
C ARG A 256 -6.43 -23.14 10.45
N GLY A 257 -5.43 -23.21 9.58
CA GLY A 257 -4.75 -24.46 9.30
C GLY A 257 -3.45 -24.28 8.54
N SER A 258 -2.73 -25.39 8.36
CA SER A 258 -1.51 -25.40 7.54
C SER A 258 -1.81 -25.50 6.05
N PHE A 259 -2.91 -26.17 5.66
CA PHE A 259 -3.36 -26.38 4.27
C PHE A 259 -2.22 -26.83 3.33
N ARG A 260 -1.53 -27.92 3.72
CA ARG A 260 -0.36 -28.44 3.01
C ARG A 260 -0.44 -29.94 2.73
N PRO A 261 -1.23 -30.37 1.76
CA PRO A 261 -2.31 -29.65 1.05
C PRO A 261 -3.59 -29.55 1.91
N VAL A 262 -4.66 -29.02 1.31
CA VAL A 262 -6.01 -29.16 1.87
C VAL A 262 -6.41 -30.63 1.79
N THR A 263 -6.90 -31.18 2.88
CA THR A 263 -7.31 -32.59 3.01
C THR A 263 -8.84 -32.72 3.12
N ASN A 264 -9.36 -33.93 2.92
CA ASN A 264 -10.77 -34.22 3.15
C ASN A 264 -11.20 -33.87 4.59
N VAL A 265 -10.30 -34.01 5.56
CA VAL A 265 -10.57 -33.60 6.96
C VAL A 265 -10.78 -32.09 7.07
N ASN A 266 -9.98 -31.29 6.36
CA ASN A 266 -10.17 -29.83 6.34
C ASN A 266 -11.53 -29.46 5.74
N MET A 267 -11.95 -30.16 4.67
CA MET A 267 -13.23 -29.94 4.02
C MET A 267 -14.41 -30.37 4.90
N ASP A 268 -14.30 -31.51 5.57
CA ASP A 268 -15.31 -31.97 6.53
C ASP A 268 -15.45 -31.00 7.71
N MET A 269 -14.33 -30.56 8.27
CA MET A 269 -14.31 -29.53 9.29
C MET A 269 -14.99 -28.23 8.82
N PHE A 270 -14.69 -27.79 7.58
CA PHE A 270 -15.32 -26.59 7.00
C PHE A 270 -16.82 -26.78 6.92
N THR A 271 -17.30 -27.86 6.29
CA THR A 271 -18.70 -28.11 6.07
C THR A 271 -19.47 -28.23 7.38
N SER A 272 -19.02 -29.11 8.28
CA SER A 272 -19.70 -29.35 9.56
C SER A 272 -19.73 -28.10 10.46
N SER A 273 -18.62 -27.35 10.51
CA SER A 273 -18.54 -26.14 11.35
C SER A 273 -19.32 -24.98 10.76
N SER A 274 -19.34 -24.82 9.43
CA SER A 274 -20.14 -23.78 8.77
C SER A 274 -21.64 -24.00 8.96
N GLU A 275 -22.11 -25.26 8.86
CA GLU A 275 -23.49 -25.61 9.15
C GLU A 275 -23.91 -25.27 10.59
N MET A 276 -23.00 -25.48 11.55
CA MET A 276 -23.23 -25.06 12.93
C MET A 276 -23.24 -23.53 13.10
N PHE A 277 -22.31 -22.85 12.44
CA PHE A 277 -22.19 -21.39 12.49
C PHE A 277 -23.45 -20.72 11.93
N TYR A 278 -23.98 -21.21 10.81
CA TYR A 278 -25.18 -20.65 10.19
C TYR A 278 -26.49 -20.95 10.95
N LYS A 279 -26.49 -21.87 11.90
CA LYS A 279 -27.63 -22.11 12.80
C LYS A 279 -27.74 -21.09 13.93
N ASP A 280 -26.69 -20.28 14.15
CA ASP A 280 -26.74 -19.22 15.14
C ASP A 280 -27.69 -18.11 14.66
N LYS A 281 -28.61 -17.71 15.53
CA LYS A 281 -29.64 -16.70 15.24
C LYS A 281 -29.10 -15.31 14.91
N ASP A 282 -27.87 -15.01 15.35
CA ASP A 282 -27.21 -13.73 15.16
C ASP A 282 -26.36 -13.71 13.88
N VAL A 283 -26.31 -14.83 13.17
CA VAL A 283 -25.55 -14.99 11.90
C VAL A 283 -26.48 -14.85 10.70
N ASN A 284 -26.11 -13.97 9.79
CA ASN A 284 -26.73 -13.87 8.47
C ASN A 284 -25.79 -14.46 7.42
N GLU A 285 -26.18 -15.57 6.81
CA GLU A 285 -25.39 -16.29 5.82
C GLU A 285 -25.02 -15.41 4.62
N GLU A 286 -25.95 -14.62 4.09
CA GLU A 286 -25.69 -13.70 2.95
C GLU A 286 -24.70 -12.59 3.31
N ASN A 287 -24.55 -12.29 4.60
CA ASN A 287 -23.60 -11.30 5.11
C ASN A 287 -22.38 -11.94 5.78
N THR A 288 -22.15 -13.24 5.57
CA THR A 288 -21.00 -13.96 6.10
C THR A 288 -19.87 -14.01 5.09
N MET A 289 -18.65 -13.97 5.60
CA MET A 289 -17.43 -14.18 4.84
C MET A 289 -16.68 -15.37 5.42
N ASN A 290 -16.37 -16.34 4.57
CA ASN A 290 -15.55 -17.48 4.92
C ASN A 290 -14.08 -17.14 4.66
N ILE A 291 -13.21 -17.46 5.62
CA ILE A 291 -11.78 -17.14 5.56
C ILE A 291 -10.96 -18.40 5.88
N PHE A 292 -9.99 -18.68 5.04
CA PHE A 292 -8.94 -19.63 5.36
C PHE A 292 -7.69 -18.88 5.83
N GLU A 293 -7.24 -19.14 7.04
CA GLU A 293 -6.14 -18.44 7.68
C GLU A 293 -4.90 -19.33 7.79
N ILE A 294 -3.76 -18.84 7.30
CA ILE A 294 -2.45 -19.46 7.50
C ILE A 294 -1.61 -18.50 8.36
N THR A 295 -1.09 -18.97 9.48
CA THR A 295 -0.19 -18.16 10.32
C THR A 295 1.25 -18.26 9.84
N LEU A 296 2.09 -17.27 10.17
CA LEU A 296 3.54 -17.37 9.95
C LEU A 296 4.14 -18.65 10.60
N SER A 297 3.65 -19.03 11.79
CA SER A 297 4.06 -20.27 12.45
C SER A 297 3.73 -21.51 11.63
N ASN A 298 2.57 -21.56 10.96
CA ASN A 298 2.23 -22.64 10.05
C ASN A 298 3.13 -22.68 8.80
N LEU A 299 3.56 -21.50 8.30
CA LEU A 299 4.48 -21.42 7.17
C LEU A 299 5.89 -21.86 7.54
N MET A 300 6.32 -21.62 8.77
CA MET A 300 7.64 -21.99 9.28
C MET A 300 7.72 -23.42 9.85
N ALA A 301 6.60 -24.12 10.05
CA ALA A 301 6.53 -25.37 10.81
C ALA A 301 7.45 -26.49 10.30
N ASN A 302 7.82 -26.49 9.03
CA ASN A 302 8.66 -27.51 8.39
C ASN A 302 10.00 -26.97 7.87
N SER A 303 10.40 -25.77 8.32
CA SER A 303 11.65 -25.13 7.90
C SER A 303 12.51 -24.76 9.12
N THR A 304 13.80 -24.61 8.91
CA THR A 304 14.75 -24.20 9.96
C THR A 304 14.69 -22.68 10.22
N GLY A 305 13.46 -22.13 10.35
CA GLY A 305 13.26 -20.72 10.74
C GLY A 305 13.09 -19.73 9.59
N PHE A 306 12.90 -20.20 8.36
CA PHE A 306 12.56 -19.35 7.21
C PHE A 306 11.24 -19.80 6.57
N ILE A 307 10.60 -18.90 5.82
CA ILE A 307 9.40 -19.22 5.05
C ILE A 307 9.82 -19.57 3.62
N ASP A 308 9.45 -20.77 3.18
CA ASP A 308 9.56 -21.16 1.76
C ASP A 308 8.48 -20.45 0.96
N GLU A 309 8.90 -19.55 0.07
CA GLU A 309 8.00 -18.75 -0.73
C GLU A 309 7.23 -19.55 -1.77
N GLN A 310 7.84 -20.60 -2.31
CA GLN A 310 7.13 -21.48 -3.24
C GLN A 310 6.00 -22.22 -2.53
N ASP A 311 6.28 -22.78 -1.35
CA ASP A 311 5.27 -23.41 -0.51
C ASP A 311 4.14 -22.43 -0.11
N PHE A 312 4.48 -21.20 0.26
CA PHE A 312 3.48 -20.15 0.51
C PHE A 312 2.61 -19.90 -0.72
N MET A 313 3.22 -19.72 -1.89
CA MET A 313 2.49 -19.44 -3.12
C MET A 313 1.59 -20.59 -3.56
N ASP A 314 2.03 -21.84 -3.39
CA ASP A 314 1.24 -23.03 -3.73
C ASP A 314 0.01 -23.14 -2.81
N ARG A 315 0.17 -22.88 -1.51
CA ARG A 315 -0.96 -22.83 -0.56
C ARG A 315 -1.91 -21.69 -0.87
N ALA A 316 -1.37 -20.49 -1.13
CA ALA A 316 -2.19 -19.32 -1.48
C ALA A 316 -3.02 -19.57 -2.77
N LYS A 317 -2.40 -20.13 -3.82
CA LYS A 317 -3.09 -20.51 -5.05
C LYS A 317 -4.18 -21.54 -4.82
N LEU A 318 -3.87 -22.57 -4.02
CA LEU A 318 -4.82 -23.62 -3.69
C LEU A 318 -6.05 -23.05 -2.97
N LEU A 319 -5.86 -22.21 -1.95
CA LEU A 319 -6.95 -21.60 -1.19
C LEU A 319 -7.76 -20.62 -2.04
N CYS A 320 -7.09 -19.79 -2.87
CA CYS A 320 -7.79 -18.91 -3.81
C CYS A 320 -8.67 -19.71 -4.82
N ALA A 321 -8.22 -20.87 -5.26
CA ALA A 321 -8.98 -21.72 -6.19
C ALA A 321 -10.20 -22.40 -5.54
N MET A 322 -10.29 -22.41 -4.23
CA MET A 322 -11.45 -22.95 -3.48
C MET A 322 -12.60 -21.94 -3.34
N GLY A 323 -12.39 -20.66 -3.66
CA GLY A 323 -13.37 -19.58 -3.56
C GLY A 323 -13.23 -18.84 -2.26
#